data_5534ffc5ca19a5e451b068e891058f8a
#
_entry.id   5534ffc5ca19a5e451b068e891058f8a
#
_cell.length_a   1.000
_cell.length_b   1.000
_cell.length_c   1.000
_cell.angle_alpha   90.00
_cell.angle_beta   90.00
_cell.angle_gamma   90.00
#
_symmetry.space_group_name_H-M   'P 1'
#
loop_
_entity.id
_entity.type
_entity.pdbx_description
1 polymer ?
#
loop_
_entity_poly.entity_id
_entity_poly.type
_entity_poly.pdbx_seq_one_letter_code
_entity_poly.pdbx_strand_id
1 'polypeptide(L)'
;LVGSEMCIRDRGSSAYDDQGIMQKAVRRIKELYPDMIVIADICLCEYTSHGHCGIIHDGKILNDETLPYLGKMAVSLAKAGADMVAPSDMMDGHTAYIRKALDDNGLTDVLIMGYSAKFASGYYAPFRDAAHSAPQFGDRRTYQMDPANGREALRECEADIAEGADIIMVKPALAYLDVVKDVRNHTDYPIAVYNVSGEYSMVKAAAANGWIDEKRIVMENMTAMKRAGAGIIITYHAIDVAHWLESESI
;
A
#
# COMPACT_ATOMS: atom_id res chain seq x y z
N LEU A 1 -7.89 -1.89 33.90
CA LEU A 1 -8.34 -1.37 32.59
C LEU A 1 -7.18 -1.03 31.64
N VAL A 2 -5.98 -0.72 32.16
CA VAL A 2 -4.79 -0.40 31.35
C VAL A 2 -4.24 -1.63 30.63
N GLY A 3 -4.46 -2.83 31.14
CA GLY A 3 -3.97 -4.08 30.53
C GLY A 3 -4.77 -4.55 29.30
N SER A 4 -6.06 -4.19 29.19
CA SER A 4 -6.89 -4.64 28.06
C SER A 4 -6.66 -3.82 26.79
N GLU A 5 -6.40 -2.53 26.89
CA GLU A 5 -6.10 -1.68 25.73
C GLU A 5 -4.70 -1.97 25.17
N MET A 6 -3.73 -2.29 26.01
CA MET A 6 -2.38 -2.69 25.57
C MET A 6 -2.41 -4.01 24.81
N CYS A 7 -3.18 -5.01 25.27
CA CYS A 7 -3.36 -6.29 24.57
C CYS A 7 -4.08 -6.14 23.21
N ILE A 8 -5.01 -5.21 23.10
CA ILE A 8 -5.75 -4.92 21.86
C ILE A 8 -4.80 -4.29 20.81
N ARG A 9 -3.95 -3.36 21.24
CA ARG A 9 -2.96 -2.70 20.35
C ARG A 9 -1.80 -3.59 19.95
N ASP A 10 -1.40 -4.55 20.77
CA ASP A 10 -0.29 -5.47 20.44
C ASP A 10 -0.61 -6.42 19.28
N ARG A 11 -1.90 -6.73 19.06
CA ARG A 11 -2.38 -7.64 18.02
C ARG A 11 -3.11 -6.95 16.86
N GLY A 12 -3.24 -5.63 16.92
CA GLY A 12 -3.94 -4.84 15.89
C GLY A 12 -5.41 -5.20 15.72
N SER A 13 -6.11 -5.64 16.79
CA SER A 13 -7.47 -6.17 16.70
C SER A 13 -8.51 -5.17 16.19
N SER A 14 -8.27 -3.86 16.35
CA SER A 14 -9.12 -2.81 15.79
C SER A 14 -9.05 -2.73 14.25
N ALA A 15 -8.02 -3.32 13.62
CA ALA A 15 -7.89 -3.36 12.17
C ALA A 15 -8.98 -4.20 11.48
N TYR A 16 -9.49 -5.24 12.17
CA TYR A 16 -10.51 -6.15 11.65
C TYR A 16 -11.82 -6.13 12.44
N ASP A 17 -12.05 -5.08 13.22
CA ASP A 17 -13.33 -4.82 13.88
C ASP A 17 -14.35 -4.34 12.84
N ASP A 18 -15.48 -5.05 12.70
CA ASP A 18 -16.56 -4.68 11.77
C ASP A 18 -17.15 -3.29 12.05
N GLN A 19 -16.99 -2.79 13.28
CA GLN A 19 -17.35 -1.42 13.67
C GLN A 19 -16.15 -0.46 13.68
N GLY A 20 -15.02 -0.88 13.13
CA GLY A 20 -13.81 -0.09 12.98
C GLY A 20 -14.02 1.15 12.11
N ILE A 21 -13.13 2.14 12.25
CA ILE A 21 -13.23 3.40 11.52
C ILE A 21 -13.10 3.19 10.00
N MET A 22 -12.21 2.31 9.57
CA MET A 22 -12.00 2.02 8.14
C MET A 22 -13.20 1.31 7.53
N GLN A 23 -13.78 0.32 8.23
CA GLN A 23 -14.98 -0.38 7.79
C GLN A 23 -16.17 0.58 7.68
N LYS A 24 -16.32 1.51 8.61
CA LYS A 24 -17.33 2.59 8.54
C LYS A 24 -17.09 3.52 7.37
N ALA A 25 -15.82 3.91 7.13
CA ALA A 25 -15.46 4.78 6.02
C ALA A 25 -15.76 4.12 4.67
N VAL A 26 -15.37 2.85 4.49
CA VAL A 26 -15.65 2.07 3.27
C VAL A 26 -17.16 2.02 3.01
N ARG A 27 -17.97 1.60 4.01
CA ARG A 27 -19.43 1.59 3.87
C ARG A 27 -19.99 2.95 3.49
N ARG A 28 -19.51 4.02 4.13
CA ARG A 28 -20.00 5.37 3.84
C ARG A 28 -19.64 5.86 2.46
N ILE A 29 -18.44 5.52 1.96
CA ILE A 29 -18.04 5.84 0.57
C ILE A 29 -18.94 5.11 -0.42
N LYS A 30 -19.15 3.81 -0.23
CA LYS A 30 -20.00 3.00 -1.12
C LYS A 30 -21.48 3.42 -1.07
N GLU A 31 -21.98 3.91 0.06
CA GLU A 31 -23.34 4.51 0.17
C GLU A 31 -23.46 5.80 -0.66
N LEU A 32 -22.46 6.68 -0.60
CA LEU A 32 -22.50 7.97 -1.26
C LEU A 32 -22.09 7.90 -2.74
N TYR A 33 -21.18 7.02 -3.07
CA TYR A 33 -20.56 6.88 -4.38
C TYR A 33 -20.43 5.39 -4.74
N PRO A 34 -21.57 4.72 -5.09
CA PRO A 34 -21.57 3.26 -5.30
C PRO A 34 -20.65 2.80 -6.43
N ASP A 35 -20.43 3.64 -7.45
CA ASP A 35 -19.56 3.34 -8.58
C ASP A 35 -18.07 3.62 -8.32
N MET A 36 -17.73 4.23 -7.18
CA MET A 36 -16.34 4.49 -6.83
C MET A 36 -15.64 3.20 -6.42
N ILE A 37 -14.52 2.88 -7.06
CA ILE A 37 -13.66 1.77 -6.68
C ILE A 37 -12.94 2.12 -5.38
N VAL A 38 -13.16 1.31 -4.35
CA VAL A 38 -12.51 1.47 -3.04
C VAL A 38 -11.43 0.41 -2.88
N ILE A 39 -10.18 0.86 -2.79
CA ILE A 39 -9.01 0.04 -2.54
C ILE A 39 -8.60 0.22 -1.08
N ALA A 40 -8.66 -0.86 -0.29
CA ALA A 40 -8.35 -0.82 1.13
C ALA A 40 -6.94 -1.34 1.41
N ASP A 41 -6.11 -0.52 2.05
CA ASP A 41 -4.78 -0.96 2.52
C ASP A 41 -4.91 -2.01 3.63
N ILE A 42 -4.09 -3.06 3.56
CA ILE A 42 -4.05 -4.13 4.56
C ILE A 42 -2.68 -4.10 5.23
N CYS A 43 -2.64 -3.54 6.44
CA CYS A 43 -1.45 -3.49 7.27
C CYS A 43 -1.81 -3.26 8.74
N LEU A 44 -1.05 -3.87 9.65
CA LEU A 44 -1.28 -3.72 11.09
C LEU A 44 -0.58 -2.50 11.71
N CYS A 45 0.34 -1.83 10.98
CA CYS A 45 1.23 -0.82 11.56
C CYS A 45 0.53 0.41 12.16
N GLU A 46 -0.68 0.75 11.70
CA GLU A 46 -1.49 1.85 12.24
C GLU A 46 -2.34 1.42 13.46
N TYR A 47 -2.42 0.11 13.71
CA TYR A 47 -3.26 -0.48 14.74
C TYR A 47 -2.46 -1.12 15.87
N THR A 48 -1.13 -1.15 15.77
CA THR A 48 -0.22 -1.70 16.78
C THR A 48 0.45 -0.58 17.56
N SER A 49 0.70 -0.81 18.85
CA SER A 49 1.42 0.13 19.71
C SER A 49 2.88 0.33 19.32
N HIS A 50 3.47 -0.65 18.65
CA HIS A 50 4.87 -0.68 18.26
C HIS A 50 5.13 -0.16 16.83
N GLY A 51 4.09 0.07 16.02
CA GLY A 51 4.20 0.63 14.67
C GLY A 51 4.82 -0.31 13.63
N HIS A 52 5.08 -1.57 13.93
CA HIS A 52 5.48 -2.57 12.94
C HIS A 52 4.28 -3.21 12.24
N CYS A 53 4.52 -3.75 11.03
CA CYS A 53 3.47 -4.30 10.16
C CYS A 53 3.01 -5.71 10.56
N GLY A 54 3.67 -6.36 11.53
CA GLY A 54 3.38 -7.73 11.94
C GLY A 54 3.37 -7.91 13.44
N ILE A 55 2.98 -9.11 13.87
CA ILE A 55 2.98 -9.54 15.27
C ILE A 55 4.43 -9.68 15.76
N ILE A 56 4.68 -9.26 17.00
CA ILE A 56 6.02 -9.28 17.60
C ILE A 56 6.06 -10.25 18.75
N HIS A 57 7.14 -11.05 18.80
CA HIS A 57 7.51 -11.84 19.95
C HIS A 57 9.03 -11.76 20.17
N ASP A 58 9.48 -11.49 21.38
CA ASP A 58 10.89 -11.32 21.75
C ASP A 58 11.67 -10.37 20.82
N GLY A 59 11.03 -9.25 20.44
CA GLY A 59 11.64 -8.23 19.57
C GLY A 59 11.78 -8.63 18.11
N LYS A 60 11.17 -9.76 17.68
CA LYS A 60 11.16 -10.24 16.30
C LYS A 60 9.75 -10.18 15.72
N ILE A 61 9.66 -9.82 14.45
CA ILE A 61 8.41 -9.88 13.70
C ILE A 61 8.21 -11.31 13.23
N LEU A 62 7.03 -11.86 13.51
CA LEU A 62 6.66 -13.24 13.20
C LEU A 62 5.79 -13.25 11.95
N ASN A 63 6.38 -13.65 10.83
CA ASN A 63 5.74 -13.68 9.52
C ASN A 63 4.43 -14.49 9.56
N ASP A 64 4.54 -15.79 9.79
CA ASP A 64 3.42 -16.73 9.66
C ASP A 64 2.32 -16.46 10.70
N GLU A 65 2.67 -15.98 11.88
CA GLU A 65 1.70 -15.61 12.91
C GLU A 65 0.96 -14.30 12.57
N THR A 66 1.50 -13.47 11.65
CA THR A 66 0.87 -12.25 11.18
C THR A 66 -0.22 -12.52 10.13
N LEU A 67 -0.02 -13.50 9.24
CA LEU A 67 -0.91 -13.78 8.11
C LEU A 67 -2.39 -13.94 8.50
N PRO A 68 -2.75 -14.64 9.60
CA PRO A 68 -4.14 -14.75 10.02
C PRO A 68 -4.83 -13.41 10.34
N TYR A 69 -4.09 -12.44 10.81
CA TYR A 69 -4.63 -11.11 11.13
C TYR A 69 -4.83 -10.26 9.88
N LEU A 70 -3.91 -10.36 8.91
CA LEU A 70 -4.06 -9.75 7.59
C LEU A 70 -5.27 -10.31 6.84
N GLY A 71 -5.46 -11.63 6.86
CA GLY A 71 -6.64 -12.28 6.29
C GLY A 71 -7.95 -11.81 6.94
N LYS A 72 -8.00 -11.67 8.27
CA LYS A 72 -9.18 -11.14 8.98
C LYS A 72 -9.47 -9.69 8.58
N MET A 73 -8.43 -8.86 8.48
CA MET A 73 -8.57 -7.46 8.06
C MET A 73 -9.10 -7.35 6.64
N ALA A 74 -8.54 -8.12 5.71
CA ALA A 74 -8.99 -8.17 4.32
C ALA A 74 -10.46 -8.56 4.21
N VAL A 75 -10.88 -9.63 4.89
CA VAL A 75 -12.28 -10.10 4.91
C VAL A 75 -13.22 -9.05 5.52
N SER A 76 -12.83 -8.40 6.62
CA SER A 76 -13.64 -7.37 7.27
C SER A 76 -13.86 -6.15 6.36
N LEU A 77 -12.80 -5.67 5.68
CA LEU A 77 -12.89 -4.54 4.75
C LEU A 77 -13.64 -4.89 3.47
N ALA A 78 -13.44 -6.10 2.92
CA ALA A 78 -14.21 -6.59 1.79
C ALA A 78 -15.71 -6.70 2.11
N LYS A 79 -16.08 -7.24 3.29
CA LYS A 79 -17.48 -7.26 3.77
C LYS A 79 -18.07 -5.85 3.98
N ALA A 80 -17.22 -4.87 4.27
CA ALA A 80 -17.65 -3.47 4.35
C ALA A 80 -17.89 -2.83 2.97
N GLY A 81 -17.46 -3.47 1.87
CA GLY A 81 -17.70 -3.04 0.50
C GLY A 81 -16.44 -2.59 -0.25
N ALA A 82 -15.23 -2.90 0.23
CA ALA A 82 -14.01 -2.68 -0.54
C ALA A 82 -14.02 -3.57 -1.79
N ASP A 83 -13.75 -2.98 -2.95
CA ASP A 83 -13.68 -3.68 -4.23
C ASP A 83 -12.33 -4.39 -4.41
N MET A 84 -11.30 -3.89 -3.72
CA MET A 84 -9.94 -4.40 -3.78
C MET A 84 -9.26 -4.25 -2.42
N VAL A 85 -8.41 -5.21 -2.07
CA VAL A 85 -7.53 -5.14 -0.91
C VAL A 85 -6.08 -5.04 -1.35
N ALA A 86 -5.27 -4.29 -0.62
CA ALA A 86 -3.89 -3.98 -1.00
C ALA A 86 -2.93 -4.24 0.16
N PRO A 87 -2.42 -5.48 0.32
CA PRO A 87 -1.51 -5.84 1.41
C PRO A 87 -0.18 -5.08 1.28
N SER A 88 0.09 -4.22 2.26
CA SER A 88 1.28 -3.37 2.28
C SER A 88 2.29 -3.74 3.37
N ASP A 89 2.10 -4.85 4.03
CA ASP A 89 2.84 -5.31 5.18
C ASP A 89 4.22 -5.94 4.84
N MET A 90 4.37 -6.54 3.67
CA MET A 90 5.56 -7.26 3.16
C MET A 90 5.85 -8.58 3.91
N MET A 91 4.83 -9.25 4.43
CA MET A 91 5.00 -10.62 4.94
C MET A 91 4.99 -11.62 3.78
N ASP A 92 5.89 -12.61 3.84
CA ASP A 92 5.92 -13.68 2.84
C ASP A 92 4.62 -14.49 2.87
N GLY A 93 4.05 -14.79 1.70
CA GLY A 93 2.83 -15.57 1.56
C GLY A 93 1.54 -14.80 1.93
N HIS A 94 1.60 -13.49 2.12
CA HIS A 94 0.43 -12.69 2.49
C HIS A 94 -0.65 -12.71 1.41
N THR A 95 -0.27 -12.64 0.15
CA THR A 95 -1.21 -12.66 -0.98
C THR A 95 -1.98 -13.98 -1.03
N ALA A 96 -1.28 -15.12 -0.93
CA ALA A 96 -1.91 -16.45 -0.91
C ALA A 96 -2.87 -16.60 0.28
N TYR A 97 -2.45 -16.16 1.47
CA TYR A 97 -3.27 -16.24 2.66
C TYR A 97 -4.53 -15.37 2.56
N ILE A 98 -4.41 -14.14 2.08
CA ILE A 98 -5.52 -13.22 1.89
C ILE A 98 -6.49 -13.75 0.82
N ARG A 99 -5.98 -14.24 -0.33
CA ARG A 99 -6.82 -14.83 -1.38
C ARG A 99 -7.64 -15.98 -0.83
N LYS A 100 -6.97 -16.91 -0.12
CA LYS A 100 -7.69 -18.02 0.53
C LYS A 100 -8.73 -17.53 1.53
N ALA A 101 -8.40 -16.55 2.37
CA ALA A 101 -9.33 -16.03 3.37
C ALA A 101 -10.57 -15.37 2.73
N LEU A 102 -10.39 -14.64 1.63
CA LEU A 102 -11.47 -14.04 0.87
C LEU A 102 -12.35 -15.12 0.25
N ASP A 103 -11.77 -16.12 -0.42
CA ASP A 103 -12.49 -17.23 -1.09
C ASP A 103 -13.29 -18.08 -0.08
N ASP A 104 -12.70 -18.42 1.06
CA ASP A 104 -13.37 -19.17 2.15
C ASP A 104 -14.58 -18.41 2.72
N ASN A 105 -14.64 -17.09 2.51
CA ASN A 105 -15.78 -16.24 2.91
C ASN A 105 -16.72 -15.87 1.75
N GLY A 106 -16.54 -16.46 0.56
CA GLY A 106 -17.38 -16.19 -0.63
C GLY A 106 -17.13 -14.82 -1.26
N LEU A 107 -15.97 -14.22 -1.04
CA LEU A 107 -15.56 -12.89 -1.54
C LEU A 107 -14.60 -13.05 -2.74
N THR A 108 -14.97 -13.92 -3.69
CA THR A 108 -14.13 -14.32 -4.83
C THR A 108 -13.89 -13.19 -5.84
N ASP A 109 -14.77 -12.19 -5.88
CA ASP A 109 -14.69 -11.06 -6.81
C ASP A 109 -13.84 -9.90 -6.29
N VAL A 110 -13.39 -9.96 -5.03
CA VAL A 110 -12.53 -8.93 -4.44
C VAL A 110 -11.11 -9.09 -4.95
N LEU A 111 -10.58 -8.06 -5.61
CA LEU A 111 -9.24 -8.07 -6.19
C LEU A 111 -8.15 -7.89 -5.14
N ILE A 112 -6.94 -8.35 -5.46
CA ILE A 112 -5.74 -8.16 -4.62
C ILE A 112 -4.70 -7.36 -5.40
N MET A 113 -4.31 -6.19 -4.86
CA MET A 113 -3.17 -5.41 -5.33
C MET A 113 -1.99 -5.63 -4.38
N GLY A 114 -1.11 -6.57 -4.71
CA GLY A 114 0.08 -6.86 -3.90
C GLY A 114 1.08 -5.70 -3.91
N TYR A 115 1.57 -5.29 -2.74
CA TYR A 115 2.73 -4.41 -2.64
C TYR A 115 4.02 -5.22 -2.85
N SER A 116 4.12 -5.88 -3.99
CA SER A 116 5.10 -6.93 -4.32
C SER A 116 6.54 -6.44 -4.20
N ALA A 117 6.83 -5.22 -4.65
CA ALA A 117 8.17 -4.64 -4.60
C ALA A 117 8.18 -3.35 -3.78
N LYS A 118 8.11 -3.48 -2.45
CA LYS A 118 8.17 -2.34 -1.52
C LYS A 118 9.53 -2.27 -0.84
N PHE A 119 10.27 -1.21 -1.15
CA PHE A 119 11.62 -0.98 -0.63
C PHE A 119 11.62 -0.25 0.70
N ALA A 120 12.61 -0.54 1.55
CA ALA A 120 12.89 0.24 2.75
C ALA A 120 13.42 1.62 2.34
N SER A 121 12.59 2.66 2.48
CA SER A 121 12.87 3.96 1.88
C SER A 121 12.72 5.12 2.87
N GLY A 122 13.60 6.11 2.72
CA GLY A 122 13.51 7.41 3.41
C GLY A 122 12.33 8.27 2.92
N TYR A 123 11.79 7.99 1.74
CA TYR A 123 10.65 8.72 1.17
C TYR A 123 9.33 8.52 1.91
N TYR A 124 9.28 7.62 2.91
CA TYR A 124 8.06 7.40 3.72
C TYR A 124 7.95 8.32 4.93
N ALA A 125 8.96 9.15 5.23
CA ALA A 125 9.01 9.92 6.47
C ALA A 125 7.76 10.80 6.70
N PRO A 126 7.26 11.61 5.74
CA PRO A 126 6.08 12.43 5.97
C PRO A 126 4.81 11.61 6.29
N PHE A 127 4.63 10.45 5.65
CA PHE A 127 3.52 9.56 5.96
C PHE A 127 3.62 8.96 7.36
N ARG A 128 4.82 8.48 7.76
CA ARG A 128 5.04 7.89 9.09
C ARG A 128 4.75 8.87 10.21
N ASP A 129 5.09 10.14 10.00
CA ASP A 129 4.79 11.23 10.93
C ASP A 129 3.28 11.48 11.00
N ALA A 130 2.62 11.66 9.87
CA ALA A 130 1.19 11.93 9.79
C ALA A 130 0.32 10.78 10.33
N ALA A 131 0.69 9.53 10.06
CA ALA A 131 -0.03 8.33 10.49
C ALA A 131 0.36 7.84 11.89
N HIS A 132 1.31 8.49 12.56
CA HIS A 132 1.89 8.05 13.84
C HIS A 132 2.32 6.56 13.82
N SER A 133 2.77 6.08 12.65
CA SER A 133 3.11 4.68 12.38
C SER A 133 4.62 4.41 12.33
N ALA A 134 5.43 5.31 12.86
CA ALA A 134 6.87 5.10 12.97
C ALA A 134 7.16 3.91 13.92
N PRO A 135 8.07 2.98 13.55
CA PRO A 135 8.47 1.92 14.45
C PRO A 135 9.03 2.48 15.76
N GLN A 136 8.56 1.93 16.89
CA GLN A 136 9.02 2.35 18.23
C GLN A 136 10.40 1.78 18.58
N PHE A 137 10.86 0.77 17.84
CA PHE A 137 12.20 0.19 17.95
C PHE A 137 12.64 -0.37 16.60
N GLY A 138 13.94 -0.47 16.37
CA GLY A 138 14.51 -0.98 15.11
C GLY A 138 14.08 -0.17 13.89
N ASP A 139 13.98 -0.87 12.78
CA ASP A 139 13.47 -0.33 11.51
C ASP A 139 12.68 -1.42 10.74
N ARG A 140 12.26 -1.13 9.51
CA ARG A 140 11.49 -2.07 8.69
C ARG A 140 12.34 -2.86 7.68
N ARG A 141 13.67 -2.78 7.74
CA ARG A 141 14.58 -3.45 6.79
C ARG A 141 14.59 -4.97 6.90
N THR A 142 14.04 -5.52 7.98
CA THR A 142 13.93 -6.98 8.15
C THR A 142 12.85 -7.60 7.29
N TYR A 143 11.93 -6.80 6.74
CA TYR A 143 10.82 -7.28 5.89
C TYR A 143 10.49 -6.36 4.70
N GLN A 144 11.04 -5.15 4.61
CA GLN A 144 11.02 -4.35 3.39
C GLN A 144 12.32 -4.56 2.62
N MET A 145 12.24 -4.53 1.29
CA MET A 145 13.36 -4.83 0.41
C MET A 145 14.52 -3.84 0.56
N ASP A 146 15.73 -4.31 0.36
CA ASP A 146 16.92 -3.47 0.33
C ASP A 146 16.89 -2.56 -0.93
N PRO A 147 16.99 -1.22 -0.77
CA PRO A 147 17.04 -0.30 -1.90
C PRO A 147 18.15 -0.58 -2.91
N ALA A 148 19.22 -1.24 -2.50
CA ALA A 148 20.33 -1.60 -3.38
C ALA A 148 20.11 -2.89 -4.19
N ASN A 149 19.04 -3.67 -3.87
CA ASN A 149 18.78 -4.97 -4.48
C ASN A 149 17.56 -4.94 -5.41
N GLY A 150 17.72 -4.48 -6.65
CA GLY A 150 16.65 -4.47 -7.64
C GLY A 150 16.22 -5.88 -8.13
N ARG A 151 17.10 -6.91 -7.99
CA ARG A 151 16.79 -8.27 -8.50
C ARG A 151 15.73 -8.99 -7.68
N GLU A 152 15.62 -8.68 -6.39
CA GLU A 152 14.61 -9.26 -5.50
C GLU A 152 13.21 -8.87 -5.95
N ALA A 153 13.02 -7.65 -6.47
CA ALA A 153 11.73 -7.15 -6.93
C ALA A 153 11.03 -8.08 -7.94
N LEU A 154 11.77 -8.67 -8.87
CA LEU A 154 11.19 -9.60 -9.86
C LEU A 154 10.69 -10.88 -9.18
N ARG A 155 11.47 -11.43 -8.25
CA ARG A 155 11.10 -12.64 -7.51
C ARG A 155 9.84 -12.42 -6.67
N GLU A 156 9.77 -11.29 -5.98
CA GLU A 156 8.60 -10.93 -5.15
C GLU A 156 7.35 -10.71 -6.02
N CYS A 157 7.50 -10.05 -7.17
CA CYS A 157 6.40 -9.91 -8.13
C CYS A 157 5.93 -11.27 -8.67
N GLU A 158 6.85 -12.17 -9.03
CA GLU A 158 6.52 -13.51 -9.50
C GLU A 158 5.85 -14.35 -8.40
N ALA A 159 6.30 -14.23 -7.16
CA ALA A 159 5.70 -14.90 -6.01
C ALA A 159 4.26 -14.42 -5.79
N ASP A 160 4.02 -13.11 -5.71
CA ASP A 160 2.69 -12.54 -5.53
C ASP A 160 1.72 -12.92 -6.66
N ILE A 161 2.20 -12.95 -7.92
CA ILE A 161 1.42 -13.41 -9.06
C ILE A 161 1.02 -14.89 -8.88
N ALA A 162 1.97 -15.75 -8.51
CA ALA A 162 1.71 -17.17 -8.27
C ALA A 162 0.76 -17.41 -7.09
N GLU A 163 0.76 -16.50 -6.12
CA GLU A 163 -0.09 -16.48 -4.92
C GLU A 163 -1.50 -15.92 -5.19
N GLY A 164 -1.75 -15.34 -6.36
CA GLY A 164 -3.08 -14.87 -6.78
C GLY A 164 -3.29 -13.36 -6.70
N ALA A 165 -2.23 -12.56 -6.76
CA ALA A 165 -2.37 -11.11 -6.96
C ALA A 165 -2.93 -10.81 -8.36
N ASP A 166 -3.89 -9.88 -8.45
CA ASP A 166 -4.45 -9.39 -9.71
C ASP A 166 -3.64 -8.21 -10.25
N ILE A 167 -3.04 -7.44 -9.37
CA ILE A 167 -2.21 -6.26 -9.65
C ILE A 167 -0.97 -6.34 -8.78
N ILE A 168 0.20 -6.02 -9.34
CA ILE A 168 1.46 -5.94 -8.61
C ILE A 168 1.91 -4.49 -8.50
N MET A 169 2.56 -4.13 -7.39
CA MET A 169 2.96 -2.75 -7.13
C MET A 169 4.43 -2.61 -6.82
N VAL A 170 5.03 -1.54 -7.39
CA VAL A 170 6.36 -1.05 -7.00
C VAL A 170 6.21 0.21 -6.14
N LYS A 171 6.86 0.24 -4.97
CA LYS A 171 6.83 1.36 -4.01
C LYS A 171 8.18 1.59 -3.37
N PRO A 172 8.73 2.82 -3.37
CA PRO A 172 8.28 4.05 -4.04
C PRO A 172 8.31 4.01 -5.56
N ALA A 173 7.93 5.11 -6.23
CA ALA A 173 7.83 5.17 -7.68
C ALA A 173 9.07 5.80 -8.35
N LEU A 174 9.30 7.10 -8.14
CA LEU A 174 10.22 7.89 -8.98
C LEU A 174 11.68 7.46 -8.88
N ALA A 175 12.13 7.08 -7.69
CA ALA A 175 13.50 6.60 -7.49
C ALA A 175 13.71 5.13 -7.91
N TYR A 176 12.66 4.45 -8.39
CA TYR A 176 12.64 3.01 -8.72
C TYR A 176 12.00 2.75 -10.10
N LEU A 177 12.07 3.74 -11.03
CA LEU A 177 11.53 3.58 -12.38
C LEU A 177 12.27 2.52 -13.20
N ASP A 178 13.52 2.25 -12.89
CA ASP A 178 14.30 1.13 -13.41
C ASP A 178 13.66 -0.21 -13.02
N VAL A 179 13.31 -0.38 -11.74
CA VAL A 179 12.60 -1.56 -11.25
C VAL A 179 11.22 -1.71 -11.92
N VAL A 180 10.46 -0.62 -12.03
CA VAL A 180 9.17 -0.63 -12.73
C VAL A 180 9.34 -1.11 -14.17
N LYS A 181 10.40 -0.63 -14.85
CA LYS A 181 10.70 -1.02 -16.23
C LYS A 181 11.09 -2.49 -16.33
N ASP A 182 11.90 -2.97 -15.38
CA ASP A 182 12.31 -4.37 -15.35
C ASP A 182 11.11 -5.29 -15.10
N VAL A 183 10.25 -4.98 -14.14
CA VAL A 183 9.01 -5.71 -13.89
C VAL A 183 8.13 -5.71 -15.15
N ARG A 184 7.93 -4.56 -15.82
CA ARG A 184 7.15 -4.47 -17.07
C ARG A 184 7.69 -5.35 -18.19
N ASN A 185 9.00 -5.52 -18.26
CA ASN A 185 9.62 -6.37 -19.26
C ASN A 185 9.46 -7.87 -18.97
N HIS A 186 9.15 -8.26 -17.74
CA HIS A 186 9.03 -9.66 -17.29
C HIS A 186 7.59 -10.15 -17.18
N THR A 187 6.60 -9.25 -17.12
CA THR A 187 5.20 -9.68 -16.98
C THR A 187 4.24 -8.74 -17.70
N ASP A 188 3.10 -9.31 -18.13
CA ASP A 188 1.97 -8.58 -18.69
C ASP A 188 0.90 -8.22 -17.65
N TYR A 189 1.10 -8.57 -16.38
CA TYR A 189 0.20 -8.18 -15.31
C TYR A 189 0.08 -6.65 -15.20
N PRO A 190 -1.06 -6.13 -14.74
CA PRO A 190 -1.19 -4.72 -14.42
C PRO A 190 -0.19 -4.30 -13.34
N ILE A 191 0.54 -3.23 -13.58
CA ILE A 191 1.53 -2.69 -12.65
C ILE A 191 1.00 -1.39 -12.05
N ALA A 192 0.89 -1.35 -10.73
CA ALA A 192 0.69 -0.14 -9.97
C ALA A 192 2.04 0.42 -9.48
N VAL A 193 2.10 1.74 -9.32
CA VAL A 193 3.21 2.40 -8.63
C VAL A 193 2.65 3.36 -7.57
N TYR A 194 3.38 3.53 -6.48
CA TYR A 194 3.01 4.49 -5.45
C TYR A 194 3.98 5.67 -5.43
N ASN A 195 3.51 6.83 -5.88
CA ASN A 195 4.18 8.11 -5.73
C ASN A 195 3.97 8.59 -4.29
N VAL A 196 4.96 8.30 -3.43
CA VAL A 196 4.83 8.35 -1.98
C VAL A 196 4.95 9.76 -1.39
N SER A 197 4.68 9.88 -0.09
CA SER A 197 4.58 11.15 0.62
C SER A 197 5.84 12.02 0.54
N GLY A 198 7.03 11.42 0.57
CA GLY A 198 8.28 12.15 0.39
C GLY A 198 8.45 12.71 -1.01
N GLU A 199 8.12 11.93 -2.04
CA GLU A 199 8.16 12.38 -3.44
C GLU A 199 7.18 13.54 -3.65
N TYR A 200 5.96 13.44 -3.10
CA TYR A 200 4.96 14.50 -3.10
C TYR A 200 5.46 15.76 -2.39
N SER A 201 5.96 15.62 -1.15
CA SER A 201 6.40 16.74 -0.32
C SER A 201 7.57 17.51 -0.94
N MET A 202 8.50 16.81 -1.61
CA MET A 202 9.63 17.44 -2.31
C MET A 202 9.15 18.36 -3.44
N VAL A 203 8.18 17.93 -4.23
CA VAL A 203 7.59 18.76 -5.30
C VAL A 203 6.85 19.96 -4.71
N LYS A 204 6.00 19.75 -3.70
CA LYS A 204 5.25 20.83 -3.04
C LYS A 204 6.19 21.88 -2.41
N ALA A 205 7.26 21.43 -1.73
CA ALA A 205 8.23 22.32 -1.14
C ALA A 205 9.01 23.14 -2.17
N ALA A 206 9.46 22.51 -3.26
CA ALA A 206 10.17 23.22 -4.32
C ALA A 206 9.26 24.21 -5.06
N ALA A 207 8.00 23.84 -5.31
CA ALA A 207 7.00 24.73 -5.92
C ALA A 207 6.68 25.93 -5.01
N ALA A 208 6.49 25.70 -3.71
CA ALA A 208 6.22 26.79 -2.74
C ALA A 208 7.36 27.82 -2.65
N ASN A 209 8.60 27.40 -2.94
CA ASN A 209 9.76 28.28 -3.02
C ASN A 209 9.96 28.91 -4.42
N GLY A 210 9.09 28.66 -5.38
CA GLY A 210 9.20 29.18 -6.74
C GLY A 210 10.34 28.58 -7.57
N TRP A 211 10.89 27.44 -7.18
CA TRP A 211 12.03 26.83 -7.88
C TRP A 211 11.60 25.99 -9.07
N ILE A 212 10.36 25.52 -9.07
CA ILE A 212 9.78 24.70 -10.15
C ILE A 212 8.33 25.11 -10.42
N ASP A 213 7.85 24.85 -11.64
CA ASP A 213 6.42 24.86 -11.98
C ASP A 213 5.80 23.52 -11.53
N GLU A 214 4.88 23.59 -10.57
CA GLU A 214 4.29 22.40 -9.94
C GLU A 214 3.53 21.56 -10.97
N LYS A 215 2.62 22.14 -11.75
CA LYS A 215 1.82 21.42 -12.74
C LYS A 215 2.72 20.69 -13.73
N ARG A 216 3.71 21.40 -14.27
CA ARG A 216 4.61 20.84 -15.27
C ARG A 216 5.42 19.66 -14.72
N ILE A 217 5.99 19.78 -13.53
CA ILE A 217 6.80 18.70 -12.92
C ILE A 217 5.92 17.51 -12.55
N VAL A 218 4.73 17.73 -11.98
CA VAL A 218 3.81 16.65 -11.63
C VAL A 218 3.40 15.87 -12.88
N MET A 219 2.99 16.55 -13.94
CA MET A 219 2.58 15.90 -15.20
C MET A 219 3.75 15.16 -15.87
N GLU A 220 4.97 15.68 -15.78
CA GLU A 220 6.18 15.00 -16.25
C GLU A 220 6.47 13.73 -15.43
N ASN A 221 6.31 13.77 -14.11
CA ASN A 221 6.44 12.61 -13.23
C ASN A 221 5.39 11.53 -13.55
N MET A 222 4.12 11.92 -13.77
CA MET A 222 3.07 10.96 -14.19
C MET A 222 3.44 10.30 -15.53
N THR A 223 3.92 11.09 -16.47
CA THR A 223 4.38 10.59 -17.78
C THR A 223 5.58 9.66 -17.63
N ALA A 224 6.53 9.97 -16.76
CA ALA A 224 7.70 9.12 -16.51
C ALA A 224 7.31 7.77 -15.92
N MET A 225 6.40 7.73 -14.96
CA MET A 225 5.88 6.50 -14.37
C MET A 225 5.13 5.65 -15.41
N LYS A 226 4.28 6.27 -16.24
CA LYS A 226 3.61 5.57 -17.36
C LYS A 226 4.60 5.04 -18.39
N ARG A 227 5.59 5.82 -18.77
CA ARG A 227 6.64 5.42 -19.71
C ARG A 227 7.47 4.24 -19.19
N ALA A 228 7.69 4.17 -17.88
CA ALA A 228 8.37 3.02 -17.26
C ALA A 228 7.53 1.73 -17.31
N GLY A 229 6.20 1.85 -17.38
CA GLY A 229 5.30 0.68 -17.52
C GLY A 229 4.11 0.65 -16.56
N ALA A 230 3.96 1.66 -15.71
CA ALA A 230 2.83 1.73 -14.78
C ALA A 230 1.49 1.91 -15.53
N GLY A 231 0.53 1.05 -15.25
CA GLY A 231 -0.86 1.19 -15.69
C GLY A 231 -1.68 2.00 -14.68
N ILE A 232 -1.33 1.89 -13.40
CA ILE A 232 -2.01 2.52 -12.27
C ILE A 232 -1.01 3.35 -11.48
N ILE A 233 -1.37 4.57 -11.13
CA ILE A 233 -0.52 5.47 -10.33
C ILE A 233 -1.29 5.92 -9.10
N ILE A 234 -0.84 5.52 -7.91
CA ILE A 234 -1.33 6.02 -6.63
C ILE A 234 -0.49 7.25 -6.27
N THR A 235 -1.15 8.39 -6.07
CA THR A 235 -0.45 9.65 -5.80
C THR A 235 -1.30 10.61 -4.96
N TYR A 236 -0.65 11.39 -4.12
CA TYR A 236 -1.29 12.50 -3.40
C TYR A 236 -1.66 13.68 -4.33
N HIS A 237 -1.12 13.72 -5.54
CA HIS A 237 -1.50 14.71 -6.57
C HIS A 237 -2.76 14.32 -7.35
N ALA A 238 -3.46 13.23 -7.02
CA ALA A 238 -4.53 12.67 -7.85
C ALA A 238 -5.64 13.69 -8.20
N ILE A 239 -6.09 14.49 -7.23
CA ILE A 239 -7.12 15.50 -7.42
C ILE A 239 -6.63 16.63 -8.34
N ASP A 240 -5.40 17.13 -8.10
CA ASP A 240 -4.79 18.17 -8.91
C ASP A 240 -4.64 17.70 -10.36
N VAL A 241 -4.13 16.48 -10.56
CA VAL A 241 -3.94 15.86 -11.88
C VAL A 241 -5.28 15.68 -12.60
N ALA A 242 -6.33 15.22 -11.92
CA ALA A 242 -7.66 15.07 -12.51
C ALA A 242 -8.17 16.42 -13.04
N HIS A 243 -8.11 17.48 -12.25
CA HIS A 243 -8.51 18.81 -12.66
C HIS A 243 -7.69 19.36 -13.84
N TRP A 244 -6.38 19.10 -13.87
CA TRP A 244 -5.54 19.55 -14.98
C TRP A 244 -5.86 18.82 -16.28
N LEU A 245 -6.12 17.51 -16.23
CA LEU A 245 -6.50 16.72 -17.40
C LEU A 245 -7.87 17.13 -17.96
N GLU A 246 -8.85 17.42 -17.09
CA GLU A 246 -10.16 17.93 -17.50
C GLU A 246 -10.05 19.28 -18.21
N SER A 247 -9.19 20.18 -17.70
CA SER A 247 -9.00 21.52 -18.27
C SER A 247 -8.28 21.53 -19.63
N GLU A 248 -7.57 20.47 -20.00
CA GLU A 248 -6.89 20.33 -21.30
C GLU A 248 -7.73 19.58 -22.33
N SER A 249 -8.85 18.98 -21.92
CA SER A 249 -9.74 18.22 -22.81
C SER A 249 -10.83 19.07 -23.46
N ILE A 250 -10.85 20.39 -23.19
CA ILE A 250 -11.73 21.39 -23.75
C ILE A 250 -10.95 22.23 -24.77
#